data_184b69139fdad942176a15173a33d408
#
_entry.id   184b69139fdad942176a15173a33d408
#
_cell.length_a   1.000
_cell.length_b   1.000
_cell.length_c   1.000
_cell.angle_alpha   90.00
_cell.angle_beta   90.00
_cell.angle_gamma   90.00
#
_symmetry.space_group_name_H-M   'P 1'
#
loop_
_entity.id
_entity.type
_entity.pdbx_description
1 polymer ?
#
loop_
_entity_poly.entity_id
_entity_poly.type
_entity_poly.pdbx_seq_one_letter_code
_entity_poly.pdbx_strand_id
1 'polypeptide(L)'
;MKEEVEIKLSLPASAHRAFLRHPLLLQAERLAARKLVNVYYDTPDLALHRKGVALRTRRQGRGWLQTVKCAGATSGGLAVRPEWEQPYGGRFDFAGIDDPPLRELLERQRIRSHLEPAFETVFTRRAWRLRPAHGSAILLMLDRGWIEAGGKREALSEIEIELEHGNVDALFDLALALAADLPLRPEILSKAERGYRLRLGTPLKPVKAAPSPLGAAQAPLDAFRAIAAACIAQLQWNALGAGEQDPEFIHQMRVALRRLRSALRTFRPALPAGFEQAVVPPIRDLSRSLGGARDWDVLAAEIVGPAEAAFADNANMAALAKSVGQARRQAHAALQEALASPSHARSL
;
A
#
# COMPACT_ATOMS: atom_id res chain seq x y z
N MET A 1 -16.51 14.04 -13.53
CA MET A 1 -15.39 13.28 -12.90
C MET A 1 -15.32 13.66 -11.42
N LYS A 2 -15.37 12.69 -10.51
CA LYS A 2 -15.05 12.89 -9.09
C LYS A 2 -13.62 12.37 -8.88
N GLU A 3 -12.73 13.18 -8.36
CA GLU A 3 -11.44 12.69 -7.87
C GLU A 3 -11.65 12.09 -6.47
N GLU A 4 -11.31 10.83 -6.32
CA GLU A 4 -11.23 10.16 -5.02
C GLU A 4 -9.85 10.42 -4.44
N VAL A 5 -9.80 11.06 -3.25
CA VAL A 5 -8.57 11.32 -2.51
C VAL A 5 -8.63 10.55 -1.21
N GLU A 6 -7.80 9.54 -1.06
CA GLU A 6 -7.84 8.63 0.10
C GLU A 6 -6.46 8.19 0.55
N ILE A 7 -6.31 7.91 1.85
CA ILE A 7 -5.20 7.16 2.43
C ILE A 7 -5.70 5.77 2.82
N LYS A 8 -4.94 4.74 2.44
CA LYS A 8 -5.21 3.35 2.83
C LYS A 8 -4.15 2.85 3.79
N LEU A 9 -4.62 2.19 4.83
CA LEU A 9 -3.79 1.62 5.88
C LEU A 9 -4.25 0.18 6.17
N SER A 10 -3.35 -0.77 6.17
CA SER A 10 -3.64 -2.11 6.65
C SER A 10 -3.71 -2.11 8.18
N LEU A 11 -4.67 -2.86 8.74
CA LEU A 11 -4.87 -3.02 10.17
C LEU A 11 -4.91 -4.52 10.51
N PRO A 12 -3.98 -5.06 11.31
CA PRO A 12 -4.03 -6.47 11.69
C PRO A 12 -5.29 -6.79 12.50
N ALA A 13 -5.82 -8.00 12.34
CA ALA A 13 -7.06 -8.42 12.98
C ALA A 13 -7.04 -8.29 14.50
N SER A 14 -5.87 -8.48 15.13
CA SER A 14 -5.65 -8.30 16.56
C SER A 14 -5.92 -6.88 17.07
N ALA A 15 -5.74 -5.88 16.19
CA ALA A 15 -5.93 -4.46 16.54
C ALA A 15 -7.36 -3.94 16.29
N HIS A 16 -8.27 -4.74 15.71
CA HIS A 16 -9.64 -4.28 15.43
C HIS A 16 -10.38 -3.80 16.67
N ARG A 17 -10.20 -4.47 17.82
CA ARG A 17 -10.86 -4.08 19.07
C ARG A 17 -10.33 -2.74 19.59
N ALA A 18 -9.03 -2.51 19.47
CA ALA A 18 -8.40 -1.25 19.85
C ALA A 18 -8.88 -0.12 18.94
N PHE A 19 -8.89 -0.33 17.61
CA PHE A 19 -9.43 0.64 16.67
C PHE A 19 -10.88 1.03 16.99
N LEU A 20 -11.77 0.06 17.20
CA LEU A 20 -13.19 0.33 17.48
C LEU A 20 -13.46 1.05 18.82
N ARG A 21 -12.46 1.13 19.69
CA ARG A 21 -12.48 1.85 20.97
C ARG A 21 -11.65 3.12 20.96
N HIS A 22 -11.07 3.45 19.81
CA HIS A 22 -10.19 4.60 19.70
C HIS A 22 -10.94 5.90 20.02
N PRO A 23 -10.38 6.81 20.82
CA PRO A 23 -11.06 8.04 21.27
C PRO A 23 -11.59 8.91 20.13
N LEU A 24 -10.87 8.97 19.00
CA LEU A 24 -11.31 9.73 17.82
C LEU A 24 -12.66 9.24 17.26
N LEU A 25 -13.01 7.97 17.43
CA LEU A 25 -14.30 7.43 16.97
C LEU A 25 -15.46 7.81 17.89
N LEU A 26 -15.18 8.16 19.16
CA LEU A 26 -16.22 8.57 20.12
C LEU A 26 -16.82 9.93 19.77
N GLN A 27 -16.08 10.77 19.08
CA GLN A 27 -16.50 12.11 18.65
C GLN A 27 -17.02 12.15 17.21
N ALA A 28 -16.96 11.00 16.49
CA ALA A 28 -17.30 10.90 15.09
C ALA A 28 -18.78 10.51 14.90
N GLU A 29 -19.41 11.01 13.86
CA GLU A 29 -20.72 10.57 13.42
C GLU A 29 -20.63 9.14 12.90
N ARG A 30 -21.20 8.18 13.62
CA ARG A 30 -21.20 6.78 13.20
C ARG A 30 -22.24 6.54 12.11
N LEU A 31 -21.84 6.00 10.99
CA LEU A 31 -22.72 5.63 9.89
C LEU A 31 -23.16 4.15 10.01
N ALA A 32 -24.25 3.81 9.29
CA ALA A 32 -24.74 2.43 9.27
C ALA A 32 -23.70 1.49 8.65
N ALA A 33 -23.42 0.37 9.32
CA ALA A 33 -22.56 -0.66 8.76
C ALA A 33 -23.21 -1.31 7.52
N ARG A 34 -22.39 -1.62 6.52
CA ARG A 34 -22.84 -2.18 5.24
C ARG A 34 -22.05 -3.43 4.89
N LYS A 35 -22.73 -4.47 4.47
CA LYS A 35 -22.08 -5.59 3.78
C LYS A 35 -21.98 -5.24 2.29
N LEU A 36 -20.78 -5.24 1.77
CA LEU A 36 -20.48 -4.92 0.38
C LEU A 36 -19.99 -6.18 -0.34
N VAL A 37 -20.58 -6.42 -1.49
CA VAL A 37 -20.16 -7.47 -2.42
C VAL A 37 -19.83 -6.77 -3.73
N ASN A 38 -18.60 -6.86 -4.16
CA ASN A 38 -18.16 -6.30 -5.43
C ASN A 38 -17.68 -7.43 -6.32
N VAL A 39 -18.14 -7.43 -7.55
CA VAL A 39 -17.64 -8.30 -8.61
C VAL A 39 -16.83 -7.45 -9.56
N TYR A 40 -15.57 -7.81 -9.77
CA TYR A 40 -14.69 -7.17 -10.73
C TYR A 40 -14.74 -7.87 -12.05
N TYR A 41 -14.73 -7.12 -13.14
CA TYR A 41 -14.87 -7.62 -14.49
C TYR A 41 -13.66 -7.25 -15.32
N ASP A 42 -13.24 -8.18 -16.17
CA ASP A 42 -12.22 -7.96 -17.19
C ASP A 42 -12.47 -8.93 -18.38
N THR A 43 -11.69 -8.78 -19.42
CA THR A 43 -11.63 -9.78 -20.48
C THR A 43 -10.79 -11.00 -20.06
N PRO A 44 -10.93 -12.18 -20.69
CA PRO A 44 -10.11 -13.35 -20.37
C PRO A 44 -8.60 -13.09 -20.40
N ASP A 45 -8.16 -12.20 -21.28
CA ASP A 45 -6.76 -11.77 -21.43
C ASP A 45 -6.38 -10.57 -20.56
N LEU A 46 -7.26 -10.14 -19.63
CA LEU A 46 -7.05 -9.06 -18.68
C LEU A 46 -6.69 -7.72 -19.34
N ALA A 47 -7.41 -7.35 -20.39
CA ALA A 47 -7.14 -6.15 -21.17
C ALA A 47 -7.36 -4.85 -20.38
N LEU A 48 -8.32 -4.82 -19.45
CA LEU A 48 -8.55 -3.66 -18.58
C LEU A 48 -7.43 -3.52 -17.55
N HIS A 49 -7.07 -4.61 -16.88
CA HIS A 49 -5.97 -4.64 -15.91
C HIS A 49 -4.65 -4.14 -16.52
N ARG A 50 -4.30 -4.61 -17.74
CA ARG A 50 -3.11 -4.15 -18.46
C ARG A 50 -3.11 -2.65 -18.78
N LYS A 51 -4.28 -2.02 -18.79
CA LYS A 51 -4.47 -0.59 -19.02
C LYS A 51 -4.65 0.21 -17.73
N GLY A 52 -4.50 -0.44 -16.56
CA GLY A 52 -4.70 0.20 -15.28
C GLY A 52 -6.16 0.60 -15.01
N VAL A 53 -7.12 -0.10 -15.62
CA VAL A 53 -8.56 0.15 -15.45
C VAL A 53 -9.16 -0.96 -14.61
N ALA A 54 -9.92 -0.60 -13.58
CA ALA A 54 -10.71 -1.50 -12.77
C ALA A 54 -12.21 -1.22 -13.00
N LEU A 55 -12.93 -2.22 -13.50
CA LEU A 55 -14.38 -2.20 -13.70
C LEU A 55 -15.02 -3.14 -12.68
N ARG A 56 -15.99 -2.65 -11.92
CA ARG A 56 -16.72 -3.49 -10.95
C ARG A 56 -18.21 -3.19 -10.94
N THR A 57 -18.98 -4.17 -10.50
CA THR A 57 -20.33 -3.95 -9.96
C THR A 57 -20.32 -4.10 -8.46
N ARG A 58 -21.10 -3.30 -7.75
CA ARG A 58 -21.26 -3.32 -6.29
C ARG A 58 -22.72 -3.43 -5.94
N ARG A 59 -23.08 -4.40 -5.11
CA ARG A 59 -24.42 -4.48 -4.54
C ARG A 59 -24.59 -3.42 -3.45
N GLN A 60 -25.60 -2.57 -3.59
CA GLN A 60 -25.95 -1.55 -2.61
C GLN A 60 -27.46 -1.63 -2.29
N GLY A 61 -27.80 -2.21 -1.15
CA GLY A 61 -29.19 -2.47 -0.79
C GLY A 61 -29.88 -3.41 -1.80
N ARG A 62 -30.93 -2.94 -2.45
CA ARG A 62 -31.66 -3.67 -3.51
C ARG A 62 -31.11 -3.42 -4.92
N GLY A 63 -30.29 -2.40 -5.10
CA GLY A 63 -29.72 -2.02 -6.39
C GLY A 63 -28.27 -2.46 -6.57
N TRP A 64 -27.78 -2.25 -7.79
CA TRP A 64 -26.40 -2.44 -8.14
C TRP A 64 -25.83 -1.14 -8.71
N LEU A 65 -24.59 -0.87 -8.41
CA LEU A 65 -23.81 0.21 -8.99
C LEU A 65 -22.70 -0.39 -9.85
N GLN A 66 -22.39 0.24 -10.99
CA GLN A 66 -21.14 0.02 -11.69
C GLN A 66 -20.15 1.12 -11.35
N THR A 67 -18.89 0.77 -11.24
CA THR A 67 -17.81 1.71 -10.96
C THR A 67 -16.67 1.43 -11.90
N VAL A 68 -16.13 2.49 -12.50
CA VAL A 68 -14.87 2.46 -13.25
C VAL A 68 -13.87 3.30 -12.50
N LYS A 69 -12.67 2.74 -12.24
CA LYS A 69 -11.53 3.45 -11.65
C LYS A 69 -10.33 3.29 -12.56
N CYS A 70 -9.58 4.34 -12.75
CA CYS A 70 -8.29 4.29 -13.45
C CYS A 70 -7.13 4.26 -12.46
N ALA A 71 -5.99 3.74 -12.91
CA ALA A 71 -4.74 3.93 -12.19
C ALA A 71 -4.50 5.43 -12.04
N GLY A 72 -4.24 5.85 -10.83
CA GLY A 72 -3.96 7.24 -10.47
C GLY A 72 -2.58 7.41 -9.85
N ALA A 73 -2.26 8.60 -9.43
CA ALA A 73 -1.06 8.86 -8.66
C ALA A 73 -1.20 8.25 -7.26
N THR A 74 -0.23 7.43 -6.87
CA THR A 74 -0.12 6.92 -5.50
C THR A 74 1.23 7.33 -4.95
N SER A 75 1.23 7.99 -3.80
CA SER A 75 2.46 8.40 -3.11
C SER A 75 2.23 8.39 -1.61
N GLY A 76 3.08 7.71 -0.87
CA GLY A 76 2.99 7.68 0.60
C GLY A 76 1.71 7.06 1.16
N GLY A 77 1.05 6.16 0.43
CA GLY A 77 -0.26 5.61 0.82
C GLY A 77 -1.45 6.50 0.40
N LEU A 78 -1.20 7.75 0.00
CA LEU A 78 -2.21 8.62 -0.59
C LEU A 78 -2.47 8.17 -2.03
N ALA A 79 -3.72 7.92 -2.37
CA ALA A 79 -4.17 7.65 -3.73
C ALA A 79 -5.09 8.79 -4.21
N VAL A 80 -4.81 9.30 -5.40
CA VAL A 80 -5.64 10.27 -6.11
C VAL A 80 -5.97 9.69 -7.47
N ARG A 81 -7.25 9.40 -7.72
CA ARG A 81 -7.65 8.72 -8.95
C ARG A 81 -9.04 9.09 -9.41
N PRO A 82 -9.26 9.13 -10.75
CA PRO A 82 -10.57 9.31 -11.32
C PRO A 82 -11.48 8.11 -11.01
N GLU A 83 -12.71 8.41 -10.60
CA GLU A 83 -13.77 7.43 -10.37
C GLU A 83 -15.07 7.87 -11.03
N TRP A 84 -15.72 6.94 -11.71
CA TRP A 84 -17.08 7.09 -12.26
C TRP A 84 -17.97 6.00 -11.65
N GLU A 85 -19.02 6.41 -10.98
CA GLU A 85 -19.99 5.50 -10.39
C GLU A 85 -21.40 5.87 -10.86
N GLN A 86 -22.18 4.86 -11.27
CA GLN A 86 -23.55 5.03 -11.70
C GLN A 86 -24.37 3.76 -11.48
N PRO A 87 -25.72 3.81 -11.50
CA PRO A 87 -26.57 2.61 -11.40
C PRO A 87 -26.23 1.57 -12.47
N TYR A 88 -26.27 0.28 -12.08
CA TYR A 88 -26.06 -0.85 -12.98
C TYR A 88 -27.39 -1.59 -13.20
N GLY A 89 -27.89 -1.57 -14.43
CA GLY A 89 -29.16 -2.16 -14.86
C GLY A 89 -29.05 -3.54 -15.52
N GLY A 90 -27.99 -4.32 -15.23
CA GLY A 90 -27.74 -5.63 -15.85
C GLY A 90 -26.86 -5.57 -17.09
N ARG A 91 -26.58 -4.37 -17.61
CA ARG A 91 -25.62 -4.12 -18.70
C ARG A 91 -24.75 -2.92 -18.32
N PHE A 92 -23.46 -3.00 -18.66
CA PHE A 92 -22.57 -1.87 -18.48
C PHE A 92 -22.95 -0.71 -19.39
N ASP A 93 -22.96 0.48 -18.82
CA ASP A 93 -23.15 1.73 -19.53
C ASP A 93 -21.94 2.65 -19.25
N PHE A 94 -21.31 3.12 -20.27
CA PHE A 94 -20.12 3.97 -20.18
C PHE A 94 -20.35 5.39 -20.68
N ALA A 95 -21.59 5.74 -21.02
CA ALA A 95 -21.94 7.06 -21.56
C ALA A 95 -21.62 8.22 -20.59
N GLY A 96 -21.71 7.95 -19.26
CA GLY A 96 -21.39 8.93 -18.21
C GLY A 96 -19.89 9.17 -17.98
N ILE A 97 -18.99 8.47 -18.68
CA ILE A 97 -17.54 8.67 -18.57
C ILE A 97 -17.13 9.88 -19.41
N ASP A 98 -16.65 10.93 -18.75
CA ASP A 98 -16.21 12.19 -19.38
C ASP A 98 -14.72 12.18 -19.80
N ASP A 99 -14.09 11.00 -19.82
CA ASP A 99 -12.76 10.73 -20.41
C ASP A 99 -12.95 9.98 -21.74
N PRO A 100 -12.78 10.66 -22.90
CA PRO A 100 -13.05 10.06 -24.21
C PRO A 100 -12.16 8.83 -24.53
N PRO A 101 -10.84 8.83 -24.28
CA PRO A 101 -10.00 7.65 -24.47
C PRO A 101 -10.42 6.44 -23.64
N LEU A 102 -10.79 6.66 -22.38
CA LEU A 102 -11.27 5.59 -21.51
C LEU A 102 -12.62 5.05 -21.98
N ARG A 103 -13.56 5.93 -22.31
CA ARG A 103 -14.87 5.53 -22.84
C ARG A 103 -14.73 4.74 -24.15
N GLU A 104 -13.90 5.20 -25.07
CA GLU A 104 -13.62 4.48 -26.33
C GLU A 104 -13.03 3.08 -26.03
N LEU A 105 -12.09 2.97 -25.10
CA LEU A 105 -11.52 1.68 -24.70
C LEU A 105 -12.62 0.71 -24.22
N LEU A 106 -13.48 1.17 -23.31
CA LEU A 106 -14.54 0.35 -22.69
C LEU A 106 -15.65 -0.04 -23.68
N GLU A 107 -15.94 0.82 -24.68
CA GLU A 107 -16.95 0.58 -25.71
C GLU A 107 -16.44 -0.28 -26.88
N ARG A 108 -15.13 -0.52 -27.00
CA ARG A 108 -14.59 -1.42 -28.02
C ARG A 108 -15.27 -2.79 -27.94
N GLN A 109 -15.83 -3.25 -29.05
CA GLN A 109 -16.56 -4.52 -29.12
C GLN A 109 -15.75 -5.68 -28.51
N ARG A 110 -14.46 -5.77 -28.84
CA ARG A 110 -13.54 -6.80 -28.29
C ARG A 110 -13.37 -6.77 -26.76
N ILE A 111 -13.64 -5.63 -26.11
CA ILE A 111 -13.66 -5.51 -24.65
C ILE A 111 -15.06 -5.82 -24.15
N ARG A 112 -16.05 -5.03 -24.59
CA ARG A 112 -17.41 -5.06 -24.10
C ARG A 112 -18.09 -6.42 -24.20
N SER A 113 -17.89 -7.13 -25.31
CA SER A 113 -18.49 -8.47 -25.53
C SER A 113 -17.79 -9.61 -24.79
N HIS A 114 -16.61 -9.37 -24.22
CA HIS A 114 -15.82 -10.39 -23.51
C HIS A 114 -15.64 -10.08 -22.02
N LEU A 115 -16.40 -9.10 -21.49
CA LEU A 115 -16.37 -8.83 -20.05
C LEU A 115 -16.96 -10.01 -19.27
N GLU A 116 -16.17 -10.58 -18.40
CA GLU A 116 -16.55 -11.69 -17.50
C GLU A 116 -16.11 -11.38 -16.06
N PRO A 117 -16.72 -12.03 -15.05
CA PRO A 117 -16.27 -11.92 -13.68
C PRO A 117 -14.82 -12.39 -13.52
N ALA A 118 -13.96 -11.54 -13.02
CA ALA A 118 -12.55 -11.84 -12.79
C ALA A 118 -12.28 -12.31 -11.35
N PHE A 119 -12.84 -11.62 -10.37
CA PHE A 119 -12.74 -11.93 -8.94
C PHE A 119 -13.78 -11.14 -8.17
N GLU A 120 -13.93 -11.49 -6.89
CA GLU A 120 -14.88 -10.84 -5.98
C GLU A 120 -14.20 -10.30 -4.72
N THR A 121 -14.79 -9.25 -4.14
CA THR A 121 -14.47 -8.81 -2.78
C THR A 121 -15.73 -8.76 -1.95
N VAL A 122 -15.70 -9.43 -0.79
CA VAL A 122 -16.83 -9.50 0.12
C VAL A 122 -16.38 -9.02 1.49
N PHE A 123 -16.93 -7.90 1.95
CA PHE A 123 -16.52 -7.32 3.22
C PHE A 123 -17.62 -6.52 3.90
N THR A 124 -17.49 -6.35 5.20
CA THR A 124 -18.31 -5.44 5.98
C THR A 124 -17.56 -4.15 6.17
N ARG A 125 -18.17 -3.04 5.76
CA ARG A 125 -17.68 -1.68 5.97
C ARG A 125 -18.37 -1.08 7.18
N ARG A 126 -17.59 -0.61 8.14
CA ARG A 126 -18.03 0.30 9.18
C ARG A 126 -17.45 1.66 8.88
N ALA A 127 -18.24 2.71 8.99
CA ALA A 127 -17.81 4.05 8.62
C ALA A 127 -18.17 5.09 9.68
N TRP A 128 -17.34 6.11 9.76
CA TRP A 128 -17.48 7.26 10.63
C TRP A 128 -17.18 8.52 9.84
N ARG A 129 -17.96 9.56 10.03
CA ARG A 129 -17.66 10.87 9.48
C ARG A 129 -17.05 11.74 10.56
N LEU A 130 -15.85 12.25 10.28
CA LEU A 130 -15.14 13.18 11.13
C LEU A 130 -15.15 14.57 10.50
N ARG A 131 -15.22 15.57 11.35
CA ARG A 131 -15.15 16.99 10.95
C ARG A 131 -14.03 17.65 11.76
N PRO A 132 -12.76 17.44 11.36
CA PRO A 132 -11.65 18.14 12.03
C PRO A 132 -11.76 19.64 11.88
N ALA A 133 -10.96 20.38 12.64
CA ALA A 133 -10.89 21.83 12.52
C ALA A 133 -10.60 22.27 11.07
N HIS A 134 -10.86 23.54 10.76
CA HIS A 134 -10.62 24.15 9.44
C HIS A 134 -11.53 23.66 8.29
N GLY A 135 -12.73 23.16 8.62
CA GLY A 135 -13.79 22.93 7.63
C GLY A 135 -13.60 21.71 6.73
N SER A 136 -12.68 20.81 7.05
CA SER A 136 -12.57 19.53 6.33
C SER A 136 -13.61 18.53 6.80
N ALA A 137 -14.04 17.63 5.90
CA ALA A 137 -14.83 16.46 6.25
C ALA A 137 -14.15 15.19 5.70
N ILE A 138 -14.04 14.20 6.57
CA ILE A 138 -13.33 12.96 6.30
C ILE A 138 -14.25 11.79 6.58
N LEU A 139 -14.28 10.84 5.64
CA LEU A 139 -14.91 9.55 5.83
C LEU A 139 -13.85 8.53 6.24
N LEU A 140 -13.90 8.06 7.47
CA LEU A 140 -13.05 7.00 8.00
C LEU A 140 -13.78 5.68 7.92
N MET A 141 -13.21 4.68 7.27
CA MET A 141 -13.85 3.39 7.02
C MET A 141 -12.96 2.24 7.48
N LEU A 142 -13.57 1.24 8.11
CA LEU A 142 -12.94 -0.05 8.40
C LEU A 142 -13.61 -1.13 7.55
N ASP A 143 -12.84 -1.71 6.64
CA ASP A 143 -13.25 -2.82 5.78
C ASP A 143 -12.70 -4.14 6.29
N ARG A 144 -13.58 -5.12 6.52
CA ARG A 144 -13.23 -6.46 7.01
C ARG A 144 -13.93 -7.54 6.20
N GLY A 145 -13.15 -8.45 5.65
CA GLY A 145 -13.71 -9.52 4.81
C GLY A 145 -12.63 -10.28 4.07
N TRP A 146 -12.83 -10.49 2.79
CA TRP A 146 -11.90 -11.23 1.94
C TRP A 146 -12.00 -10.79 0.47
N ILE A 147 -10.96 -11.13 -0.26
CA ILE A 147 -10.89 -11.10 -1.72
C ILE A 147 -10.87 -12.56 -2.16
N GLU A 148 -11.65 -12.92 -3.18
CA GLU A 148 -11.74 -14.28 -3.69
C GLU A 148 -11.51 -14.31 -5.20
N ALA A 149 -10.56 -15.14 -5.64
CA ALA A 149 -10.21 -15.33 -7.05
C ALA A 149 -9.72 -16.77 -7.29
N GLY A 150 -10.26 -17.43 -8.31
CA GLY A 150 -9.78 -18.78 -8.70
C GLY A 150 -9.83 -19.81 -7.57
N GLY A 151 -10.83 -19.76 -6.70
CA GLY A 151 -10.96 -20.65 -5.54
C GLY A 151 -10.03 -20.35 -4.37
N LYS A 152 -9.21 -19.32 -4.47
CA LYS A 152 -8.31 -18.84 -3.39
C LYS A 152 -8.94 -17.65 -2.68
N ARG A 153 -8.64 -17.50 -1.38
CA ARG A 153 -9.09 -16.37 -0.57
C ARG A 153 -7.91 -15.68 0.10
N GLU A 154 -7.96 -14.35 0.10
CA GLU A 154 -7.07 -13.47 0.83
C GLU A 154 -7.86 -12.63 1.82
N ALA A 155 -7.40 -12.52 3.07
CA ALA A 155 -8.07 -11.71 4.07
C ALA A 155 -7.98 -10.22 3.73
N LEU A 156 -9.11 -9.51 3.89
CA LEU A 156 -9.19 -8.06 3.77
C LEU A 156 -9.37 -7.45 5.15
N SER A 157 -8.47 -6.58 5.54
CA SER A 157 -8.53 -5.82 6.79
C SER A 157 -7.78 -4.51 6.60
N GLU A 158 -8.51 -3.45 6.29
CA GLU A 158 -7.91 -2.14 6.01
C GLU A 158 -8.77 -0.99 6.52
N ILE A 159 -8.13 0.12 6.75
CA ILE A 159 -8.72 1.42 7.03
C ILE A 159 -8.56 2.26 5.76
N GLU A 160 -9.65 2.87 5.30
CA GLU A 160 -9.64 3.92 4.28
C GLU A 160 -10.01 5.25 4.95
N ILE A 161 -9.24 6.28 4.65
CA ILE A 161 -9.44 7.66 5.11
C ILE A 161 -9.67 8.50 3.85
N GLU A 162 -10.94 8.78 3.52
CA GLU A 162 -11.33 9.48 2.29
C GLU A 162 -11.69 10.93 2.59
N LEU A 163 -11.21 11.85 1.76
CA LEU A 163 -11.56 13.27 1.83
C LEU A 163 -12.91 13.52 1.15
N GLU A 164 -13.95 13.88 1.94
CA GLU A 164 -15.21 14.34 1.36
C GLU A 164 -15.09 15.77 0.83
N HIS A 165 -14.43 16.66 1.58
CA HIS A 165 -14.04 18.02 1.19
C HIS A 165 -13.01 18.62 2.16
N GLY A 166 -12.27 19.64 1.73
CA GLY A 166 -11.30 20.38 2.56
C GLY A 166 -9.84 20.12 2.16
N ASN A 167 -8.93 20.17 3.15
CA ASN A 167 -7.50 20.05 2.93
C ASN A 167 -7.02 18.59 3.05
N VAL A 168 -6.20 18.16 2.11
CA VAL A 168 -5.56 16.83 2.09
C VAL A 168 -4.69 16.59 3.33
N ASP A 169 -4.08 17.62 3.91
CA ASP A 169 -3.27 17.51 5.12
C ASP A 169 -4.05 16.88 6.28
N ALA A 170 -5.37 17.12 6.36
CA ALA A 170 -6.22 16.56 7.38
C ALA A 170 -6.31 15.00 7.33
N LEU A 171 -6.08 14.39 6.15
CA LEU A 171 -5.98 12.93 6.03
C LEU A 171 -4.72 12.41 6.70
N PHE A 172 -3.58 13.09 6.49
CA PHE A 172 -2.31 12.72 7.11
C PHE A 172 -2.35 12.91 8.62
N ASP A 173 -2.92 14.04 9.10
CA ASP A 173 -3.07 14.29 10.53
C ASP A 173 -3.88 13.19 11.21
N LEU A 174 -5.00 12.77 10.59
CA LEU A 174 -5.82 11.67 11.11
C LEU A 174 -5.08 10.34 11.06
N ALA A 175 -4.38 10.04 9.95
CA ALA A 175 -3.58 8.82 9.81
C ALA A 175 -2.48 8.74 10.88
N LEU A 176 -1.75 9.84 11.13
CA LEU A 176 -0.71 9.93 12.15
C LEU A 176 -1.29 9.80 13.57
N ALA A 177 -2.44 10.42 13.83
CA ALA A 177 -3.11 10.30 15.12
C ALA A 177 -3.54 8.85 15.41
N LEU A 178 -4.08 8.14 14.41
CA LEU A 178 -4.42 6.72 14.53
C LEU A 178 -3.17 5.84 14.67
N ALA A 179 -2.10 6.14 13.93
CA ALA A 179 -0.84 5.40 13.99
C ALA A 179 -0.06 5.59 15.31
N ALA A 180 -0.45 6.58 16.14
CA ALA A 180 0.12 6.74 17.47
C ALA A 180 -0.16 5.54 18.38
N ASP A 181 -1.35 4.97 18.27
CA ASP A 181 -1.86 3.93 19.18
C ASP A 181 -2.11 2.59 18.49
N LEU A 182 -2.08 2.55 17.14
CA LEU A 182 -2.43 1.38 16.36
C LEU A 182 -1.28 0.94 15.44
N PRO A 183 -1.07 -0.37 15.25
CA PRO A 183 -0.03 -0.93 14.38
C PRO A 183 -0.47 -0.84 12.89
N LEU A 184 -0.62 0.37 12.39
CA LEU A 184 -1.02 0.65 11.02
C LEU A 184 0.17 0.59 10.07
N ARG A 185 -0.06 0.18 8.83
CA ARG A 185 0.93 0.26 7.74
C ARG A 185 0.26 0.82 6.49
N PRO A 186 0.96 1.63 5.70
CA PRO A 186 0.43 2.04 4.40
C PRO A 186 0.03 0.82 3.56
N GLU A 187 -1.21 0.82 3.04
CA GLU A 187 -1.68 -0.19 2.09
C GLU A 187 -1.63 0.41 0.69
N ILE A 188 -0.60 0.05 -0.05
CA ILE A 188 -0.35 0.63 -1.36
C ILE A 188 -1.05 -0.13 -2.49
N LEU A 189 -1.48 -1.36 -2.23
CA LEU A 189 -2.23 -2.15 -3.21
C LEU A 189 -3.73 -1.90 -3.04
N SER A 190 -4.39 -1.54 -4.12
CA SER A 190 -5.85 -1.47 -4.14
C SER A 190 -6.47 -2.87 -4.03
N LYS A 191 -7.73 -2.95 -3.60
CA LYS A 191 -8.51 -4.21 -3.63
C LYS A 191 -8.51 -4.84 -5.02
N ALA A 192 -8.48 -4.01 -6.08
CA ALA A 192 -8.39 -4.50 -7.47
C ALA A 192 -7.05 -5.15 -7.75
N GLU A 193 -5.94 -4.50 -7.43
CA GLU A 193 -4.59 -5.06 -7.64
C GLU A 193 -4.38 -6.33 -6.84
N ARG A 194 -4.83 -6.38 -5.59
CA ARG A 194 -4.80 -7.60 -4.76
C ARG A 194 -5.60 -8.73 -5.39
N GLY A 195 -6.80 -8.45 -5.91
CA GLY A 195 -7.65 -9.42 -6.60
C GLY A 195 -7.02 -9.98 -7.87
N TYR A 196 -6.43 -9.13 -8.71
CA TYR A 196 -5.69 -9.58 -9.90
C TYR A 196 -4.46 -10.41 -9.53
N ARG A 197 -3.70 -10.01 -8.52
CA ARG A 197 -2.55 -10.81 -8.04
C ARG A 197 -2.97 -12.19 -7.55
N LEU A 198 -4.07 -12.25 -6.79
CA LEU A 198 -4.62 -13.51 -6.29
C LEU A 198 -5.08 -14.43 -7.45
N ARG A 199 -5.77 -13.85 -8.46
CA ARG A 199 -6.20 -14.55 -9.68
C ARG A 199 -5.02 -15.12 -10.46
N LEU A 200 -3.99 -14.31 -10.66
CA LEU A 200 -2.81 -14.67 -11.44
C LEU A 200 -1.82 -15.55 -10.65
N GLY A 201 -1.96 -15.65 -9.34
CA GLY A 201 -0.97 -16.31 -8.48
C GLY A 201 0.40 -15.61 -8.54
N THR A 202 0.42 -14.30 -8.83
CA THR A 202 1.67 -13.56 -9.00
C THR A 202 2.28 -13.23 -7.64
N PRO A 203 3.48 -13.73 -7.30
CA PRO A 203 4.17 -13.38 -6.06
C PRO A 203 4.61 -11.92 -6.05
N LEU A 204 4.82 -11.38 -4.86
CA LEU A 204 5.54 -10.11 -4.72
C LEU A 204 6.98 -10.29 -5.25
N LYS A 205 7.50 -9.27 -5.93
CA LYS A 205 8.90 -9.23 -6.35
C LYS A 205 9.54 -7.94 -5.84
N PRO A 206 10.80 -8.00 -5.39
CA PRO A 206 11.52 -6.80 -4.98
C PRO A 206 11.61 -5.79 -6.11
N VAL A 207 11.43 -4.50 -5.77
CA VAL A 207 11.52 -3.40 -6.74
C VAL A 207 12.79 -2.60 -6.46
N LYS A 208 13.63 -2.52 -7.49
CA LYS A 208 14.86 -1.73 -7.46
C LYS A 208 14.58 -0.25 -7.71
N ALA A 209 15.53 0.59 -7.30
CA ALA A 209 15.48 2.01 -7.58
C ALA A 209 15.44 2.29 -9.08
N ALA A 210 14.46 3.05 -9.52
CA ALA A 210 14.45 3.63 -10.86
C ALA A 210 15.11 5.03 -10.85
N PRO A 211 15.64 5.48 -11.99
CA PRO A 211 16.04 6.88 -12.16
C PRO A 211 14.84 7.80 -11.92
N SER A 212 15.05 8.88 -11.17
CA SER A 212 14.00 9.90 -10.99
C SER A 212 13.95 10.77 -12.26
N PRO A 213 12.79 10.96 -12.86
CA PRO A 213 12.64 11.83 -14.03
C PRO A 213 12.74 13.29 -13.59
N LEU A 214 13.95 13.85 -13.65
CA LEU A 214 14.19 15.26 -13.32
C LEU A 214 14.35 16.08 -14.59
N GLY A 215 13.64 17.22 -14.65
CA GLY A 215 13.78 18.21 -15.69
C GLY A 215 14.89 19.23 -15.38
N ALA A 216 15.64 19.69 -16.37
CA ALA A 216 16.72 20.65 -16.19
C ALA A 216 16.27 22.00 -15.60
N ALA A 217 15.00 22.40 -15.80
CA ALA A 217 14.42 23.63 -15.27
C ALA A 217 13.58 23.44 -13.99
N GLN A 218 13.62 22.25 -13.39
CA GLN A 218 12.84 21.94 -12.21
C GLN A 218 13.37 22.65 -10.98
N ALA A 219 12.51 23.28 -10.19
CA ALA A 219 12.90 23.92 -8.94
C ALA A 219 13.48 22.86 -7.95
N PRO A 220 14.49 23.22 -7.13
CA PRO A 220 15.13 22.27 -6.22
C PRO A 220 14.16 21.55 -5.27
N LEU A 221 13.14 22.25 -4.76
CA LEU A 221 12.12 21.65 -3.88
C LEU A 221 11.27 20.60 -4.61
N ASP A 222 10.91 20.86 -5.87
CA ASP A 222 10.12 19.93 -6.67
C ASP A 222 10.96 18.72 -7.10
N ALA A 223 12.24 18.93 -7.38
CA ALA A 223 13.20 17.85 -7.60
C ALA A 223 13.34 16.97 -6.36
N PHE A 224 13.47 17.58 -5.18
CA PHE A 224 13.48 16.85 -3.91
C PHE A 224 12.19 16.04 -3.71
N ARG A 225 11.01 16.65 -3.93
CA ARG A 225 9.71 15.97 -3.80
C ARG A 225 9.63 14.74 -4.71
N ALA A 226 10.05 14.86 -5.97
CA ALA A 226 10.04 13.75 -6.93
C ALA A 226 10.96 12.61 -6.48
N ILE A 227 12.18 12.92 -6.02
CA ILE A 227 13.13 11.92 -5.51
C ILE A 227 12.60 11.27 -4.23
N ALA A 228 12.09 12.05 -3.29
CA ALA A 228 11.55 11.55 -2.03
C ALA A 228 10.36 10.62 -2.28
N ALA A 229 9.42 11.01 -3.14
CA ALA A 229 8.28 10.18 -3.52
C ALA A 229 8.72 8.85 -4.13
N ALA A 230 9.71 8.85 -5.03
CA ALA A 230 10.25 7.62 -5.60
C ALA A 230 10.93 6.72 -4.55
N CYS A 231 11.65 7.30 -3.59
CA CYS A 231 12.26 6.55 -2.48
C CYS A 231 11.20 5.95 -1.56
N ILE A 232 10.15 6.71 -1.22
CA ILE A 232 9.04 6.25 -0.37
C ILE A 232 8.29 5.13 -1.08
N ALA A 233 7.96 5.28 -2.36
CA ALA A 233 7.29 4.23 -3.14
C ALA A 233 8.11 2.93 -3.18
N GLN A 234 9.44 3.03 -3.41
CA GLN A 234 10.34 1.88 -3.36
C GLN A 234 10.37 1.23 -1.97
N LEU A 235 10.42 2.04 -0.90
CA LEU A 235 10.41 1.56 0.49
C LEU A 235 9.12 0.80 0.80
N GLN A 236 7.97 1.41 0.52
CA GLN A 236 6.65 0.85 0.84
C GLN A 236 6.35 -0.42 0.04
N TRP A 237 6.72 -0.47 -1.25
CA TRP A 237 6.57 -1.68 -2.05
C TRP A 237 7.37 -2.85 -1.46
N ASN A 238 8.64 -2.61 -1.13
CA ASN A 238 9.48 -3.65 -0.57
C ASN A 238 9.08 -4.03 0.87
N ALA A 239 8.46 -3.12 1.61
CA ALA A 239 7.92 -3.41 2.94
C ALA A 239 6.77 -4.46 2.90
N LEU A 240 6.00 -4.54 1.81
CA LEU A 240 5.00 -5.59 1.63
C LEU A 240 5.61 -6.99 1.63
N GLY A 241 6.81 -7.14 1.04
CA GLY A 241 7.53 -8.40 0.95
C GLY A 241 8.57 -8.62 2.04
N ALA A 242 8.69 -7.74 3.04
CA ALA A 242 9.71 -7.85 4.08
C ALA A 242 9.58 -9.12 4.96
N GLY A 243 8.41 -9.77 4.95
CA GLY A 243 8.16 -11.07 5.61
C GLY A 243 8.44 -12.29 4.73
N GLU A 244 8.70 -12.09 3.45
CA GLU A 244 9.04 -13.14 2.51
C GLU A 244 10.46 -13.67 2.74
N GLN A 245 10.76 -14.83 2.16
CA GLN A 245 12.10 -15.44 2.32
C GLN A 245 13.19 -14.74 1.50
N ASP A 246 12.82 -13.92 0.50
CA ASP A 246 13.75 -13.20 -0.36
C ASP A 246 14.38 -12.00 0.37
N PRO A 247 15.68 -12.04 0.71
CA PRO A 247 16.37 -10.96 1.41
C PRO A 247 16.51 -9.68 0.60
N GLU A 248 16.23 -9.74 -0.71
CA GLU A 248 16.32 -8.58 -1.60
C GLU A 248 15.28 -7.51 -1.23
N PHE A 249 14.12 -7.89 -0.67
CA PHE A 249 13.15 -6.90 -0.16
C PHE A 249 13.77 -5.98 0.89
N ILE A 250 14.43 -6.56 1.90
CA ILE A 250 15.09 -5.79 2.98
C ILE A 250 16.25 -4.98 2.40
N HIS A 251 17.02 -5.56 1.47
CA HIS A 251 18.08 -4.84 0.77
C HIS A 251 17.54 -3.60 0.07
N GLN A 252 16.45 -3.70 -0.70
CA GLN A 252 15.89 -2.59 -1.44
C GLN A 252 15.23 -1.55 -0.54
N MET A 253 14.66 -1.93 0.61
CA MET A 253 14.25 -0.96 1.63
C MET A 253 15.43 -0.14 2.14
N ARG A 254 16.56 -0.76 2.44
CA ARG A 254 17.80 -0.05 2.87
C ARG A 254 18.33 0.87 1.77
N VAL A 255 18.30 0.44 0.51
CA VAL A 255 18.67 1.28 -0.64
C VAL A 255 17.78 2.51 -0.71
N ALA A 256 16.47 2.35 -0.58
CA ALA A 256 15.51 3.46 -0.60
C ALA A 256 15.80 4.48 0.52
N LEU A 257 16.00 4.03 1.75
CA LEU A 257 16.30 4.92 2.89
C LEU A 257 17.65 5.62 2.75
N ARG A 258 18.68 4.94 2.22
CA ARG A 258 19.97 5.55 1.94
C ARG A 258 19.86 6.66 0.90
N ARG A 259 19.11 6.42 -0.18
CA ARG A 259 18.83 7.43 -1.22
C ARG A 259 18.08 8.63 -0.65
N LEU A 260 17.03 8.37 0.15
CA LEU A 260 16.24 9.43 0.79
C LEU A 260 17.10 10.30 1.72
N ARG A 261 17.98 9.68 2.53
CA ARG A 261 18.93 10.42 3.39
C ARG A 261 19.94 11.23 2.58
N SER A 262 20.38 10.72 1.45
CA SER A 262 21.26 11.47 0.53
C SER A 262 20.52 12.65 -0.09
N ALA A 263 19.27 12.47 -0.51
CA ALA A 263 18.44 13.56 -1.02
C ALA A 263 18.20 14.64 0.03
N LEU A 264 17.84 14.29 1.27
CA LEU A 264 17.69 15.24 2.37
C LEU A 264 18.93 16.10 2.56
N ARG A 265 20.12 15.50 2.56
CA ARG A 265 21.38 16.22 2.70
C ARG A 265 21.68 17.12 1.51
N THR A 266 21.48 16.64 0.27
CA THR A 266 21.77 17.39 -0.96
C THR A 266 20.85 18.59 -1.10
N PHE A 267 19.57 18.43 -0.80
CA PHE A 267 18.56 19.48 -0.96
C PHE A 267 18.31 20.30 0.30
N ARG A 268 19.11 20.11 1.36
CA ARG A 268 18.97 20.82 2.63
C ARG A 268 18.76 22.33 2.50
N PRO A 269 19.48 23.06 1.61
CA PRO A 269 19.28 24.51 1.47
C PRO A 269 17.91 24.91 0.93
N ALA A 270 17.19 23.99 0.27
CA ALA A 270 15.87 24.22 -0.29
C ALA A 270 14.71 23.72 0.60
N LEU A 271 15.04 23.03 1.71
CA LEU A 271 14.03 22.49 2.62
C LEU A 271 13.63 23.53 3.68
N PRO A 272 12.38 23.48 4.17
CA PRO A 272 11.94 24.33 5.27
C PRO A 272 12.80 24.12 6.53
N ALA A 273 12.96 25.18 7.31
CA ALA A 273 13.64 25.09 8.61
C ALA A 273 12.92 24.07 9.51
N GLY A 274 13.71 23.22 10.19
CA GLY A 274 13.15 22.18 11.07
C GLY A 274 12.72 20.88 10.37
N PHE A 275 12.65 20.84 9.05
CA PHE A 275 12.20 19.65 8.31
C PHE A 275 13.09 18.42 8.55
N GLU A 276 14.41 18.61 8.50
CA GLU A 276 15.35 17.50 8.76
C GLU A 276 15.22 16.95 10.19
N GLN A 277 15.02 17.83 11.18
CA GLN A 277 14.87 17.44 12.58
C GLN A 277 13.64 16.53 12.79
N ALA A 278 12.58 16.76 12.04
CA ALA A 278 11.37 15.94 12.11
C ALA A 278 11.53 14.61 11.39
N VAL A 279 12.17 14.58 10.21
CA VAL A 279 12.15 13.43 9.28
C VAL A 279 13.36 12.49 9.48
N VAL A 280 14.55 12.99 9.85
CA VAL A 280 15.76 12.17 9.94
C VAL A 280 15.73 11.12 11.08
N PRO A 281 15.23 11.41 12.30
CA PRO A 281 15.19 10.43 13.38
C PRO A 281 14.42 9.15 13.01
N PRO A 282 13.15 9.21 12.55
CA PRO A 282 12.40 8.00 12.16
C PRO A 282 13.08 7.23 11.03
N ILE A 283 13.64 7.90 10.02
CA ILE A 283 14.41 7.25 8.94
C ILE A 283 15.63 6.51 9.49
N ARG A 284 16.33 7.09 10.48
CA ARG A 284 17.51 6.46 11.11
C ARG A 284 17.10 5.21 11.89
N ASP A 285 16.01 5.28 12.65
CA ASP A 285 15.55 4.16 13.46
C ASP A 285 15.10 2.99 12.59
N LEU A 286 14.36 3.27 11.52
CA LEU A 286 14.03 2.27 10.51
C LEU A 286 15.28 1.66 9.84
N SER A 287 16.23 2.51 9.47
CA SER A 287 17.50 2.04 8.87
C SER A 287 18.28 1.12 9.80
N ARG A 288 18.23 1.37 11.13
CA ARG A 288 18.88 0.53 12.13
C ARG A 288 18.19 -0.83 12.27
N SER A 289 16.86 -0.84 12.33
CA SER A 289 16.06 -2.08 12.39
C SER A 289 16.30 -2.99 11.17
N LEU A 290 16.35 -2.40 9.97
CA LEU A 290 16.66 -3.14 8.73
C LEU A 290 18.13 -3.60 8.69
N GLY A 291 19.06 -2.88 9.37
CA GLY A 291 20.47 -3.18 9.39
C GLY A 291 20.74 -4.56 9.94
N GLY A 292 20.23 -4.85 11.12
CA GLY A 292 20.47 -6.12 11.80
C GLY A 292 20.06 -7.34 10.97
N ALA A 293 18.88 -7.30 10.35
CA ALA A 293 18.40 -8.40 9.50
C ALA A 293 19.28 -8.57 8.26
N ARG A 294 19.64 -7.47 7.57
CA ARG A 294 20.48 -7.54 6.37
C ARG A 294 21.91 -8.02 6.67
N ASP A 295 22.49 -7.63 7.77
CA ASP A 295 23.84 -8.06 8.13
C ASP A 295 23.92 -9.59 8.33
N TRP A 296 22.88 -10.19 8.90
CA TRP A 296 22.74 -11.65 8.99
C TRP A 296 22.48 -12.30 7.63
N ASP A 297 21.73 -11.65 6.72
CA ASP A 297 21.53 -12.14 5.36
C ASP A 297 22.85 -12.23 4.60
N VAL A 298 23.66 -11.16 4.67
CA VAL A 298 24.97 -11.09 4.03
C VAL A 298 25.93 -12.13 4.61
N LEU A 299 26.01 -12.22 5.95
CA LEU A 299 26.86 -13.22 6.62
C LEU A 299 26.49 -14.64 6.20
N ALA A 300 25.20 -14.95 6.17
CA ALA A 300 24.73 -16.28 5.80
C ALA A 300 25.01 -16.61 4.33
N ALA A 301 24.73 -15.68 3.40
CA ALA A 301 24.78 -15.94 1.97
C ALA A 301 26.20 -15.79 1.38
N GLU A 302 26.95 -14.79 1.85
CA GLU A 302 28.24 -14.41 1.20
C GLU A 302 29.48 -14.98 1.92
N ILE A 303 29.34 -15.40 3.18
CA ILE A 303 30.46 -15.89 3.99
C ILE A 303 30.23 -17.35 4.42
N VAL A 304 29.17 -17.59 5.18
CA VAL A 304 28.97 -18.92 5.79
C VAL A 304 28.53 -19.95 4.75
N GLY A 305 27.64 -19.62 3.83
CA GLY A 305 27.19 -20.55 2.79
C GLY A 305 28.32 -21.07 1.89
N PRO A 306 29.18 -20.21 1.31
CA PRO A 306 30.36 -20.64 0.57
C PRO A 306 31.33 -21.47 1.40
N ALA A 307 31.56 -21.09 2.67
CA ALA A 307 32.44 -21.83 3.58
C ALA A 307 31.85 -23.22 3.93
N GLU A 308 30.55 -23.31 4.21
CA GLU A 308 29.88 -24.59 4.46
C GLU A 308 29.98 -25.52 3.24
N ALA A 309 29.79 -24.99 2.02
CA ALA A 309 29.95 -25.75 0.80
C ALA A 309 31.39 -26.23 0.57
N ALA A 310 32.39 -25.40 0.93
CA ALA A 310 33.80 -25.76 0.80
C ALA A 310 34.27 -26.79 1.85
N PHE A 311 33.62 -26.85 3.00
CA PHE A 311 33.95 -27.72 4.13
C PHE A 311 32.74 -28.59 4.52
N ALA A 312 32.10 -29.24 3.54
CA ALA A 312 30.83 -29.95 3.71
C ALA A 312 30.86 -31.06 4.78
N ASP A 313 32.00 -31.74 4.97
CA ASP A 313 32.18 -32.80 5.94
C ASP A 313 32.61 -32.31 7.33
N ASN A 314 32.71 -30.99 7.54
CA ASN A 314 33.16 -30.42 8.79
C ASN A 314 31.98 -30.14 9.73
N ALA A 315 31.84 -30.92 10.79
CA ALA A 315 30.78 -30.82 11.77
C ALA A 315 30.71 -29.42 12.46
N ASN A 316 31.84 -28.74 12.65
CA ASN A 316 31.87 -27.40 13.23
C ASN A 316 31.35 -26.36 12.26
N MET A 317 31.60 -26.52 10.95
CA MET A 317 31.01 -25.65 9.91
C MET A 317 29.50 -25.81 9.86
N ALA A 318 29.00 -27.05 9.86
CA ALA A 318 27.55 -27.31 9.91
C ALA A 318 26.90 -26.70 11.18
N ALA A 319 27.58 -26.80 12.35
CA ALA A 319 27.10 -26.19 13.59
C ALA A 319 27.10 -24.64 13.50
N LEU A 320 28.13 -24.03 12.88
CA LEU A 320 28.19 -22.58 12.65
C LEU A 320 27.05 -22.14 11.72
N ALA A 321 26.84 -22.82 10.59
CA ALA A 321 25.77 -22.50 9.63
C ALA A 321 24.40 -22.58 10.28
N LYS A 322 24.16 -23.61 11.11
CA LYS A 322 22.92 -23.73 11.89
C LYS A 322 22.72 -22.55 12.84
N SER A 323 23.78 -22.15 13.57
CA SER A 323 23.74 -21.02 14.53
C SER A 323 23.48 -19.69 13.81
N VAL A 324 24.16 -19.45 12.70
CA VAL A 324 23.93 -18.26 11.85
C VAL A 324 22.51 -18.25 11.29
N GLY A 325 22.01 -19.38 10.81
CA GLY A 325 20.63 -19.52 10.35
C GLY A 325 19.59 -19.24 11.45
N GLN A 326 19.88 -19.61 12.71
CA GLN A 326 19.02 -19.28 13.83
C GLN A 326 19.04 -17.78 14.15
N ALA A 327 20.22 -17.17 14.24
CA ALA A 327 20.37 -15.74 14.49
C ALA A 327 19.70 -14.89 13.41
N ARG A 328 19.84 -15.31 12.13
CA ARG A 328 19.16 -14.70 10.99
C ARG A 328 17.63 -14.71 11.17
N ARG A 329 17.04 -15.87 11.50
CA ARG A 329 15.58 -15.97 11.75
C ARG A 329 15.14 -15.08 12.90
N GLN A 330 15.92 -14.98 13.98
CA GLN A 330 15.62 -14.11 15.11
C GLN A 330 15.67 -12.63 14.71
N ALA A 331 16.67 -12.23 13.93
CA ALA A 331 16.79 -10.86 13.43
C ALA A 331 15.62 -10.47 12.50
N HIS A 332 15.19 -11.38 11.62
CA HIS A 332 14.02 -11.18 10.79
C HIS A 332 12.72 -11.10 11.60
N ALA A 333 12.55 -11.93 12.62
CA ALA A 333 11.39 -11.88 13.53
C ALA A 333 11.34 -10.52 14.26
N ALA A 334 12.46 -10.08 14.82
CA ALA A 334 12.57 -8.79 15.48
C ALA A 334 12.27 -7.61 14.52
N LEU A 335 12.72 -7.71 13.26
CA LEU A 335 12.36 -6.73 12.22
C LEU A 335 10.86 -6.71 11.96
N GLN A 336 10.21 -7.87 11.83
CA GLN A 336 8.76 -7.95 11.62
C GLN A 336 7.97 -7.34 12.79
N GLU A 337 8.40 -7.58 14.03
CA GLU A 337 7.82 -6.97 15.21
C GLU A 337 8.01 -5.44 15.20
N ALA A 338 9.21 -4.97 14.87
CA ALA A 338 9.50 -3.55 14.75
C ALA A 338 8.62 -2.90 13.67
N LEU A 339 8.52 -3.51 12.47
CA LEU A 339 7.66 -3.04 11.38
C LEU A 339 6.17 -3.05 11.74
N ALA A 340 5.74 -3.88 12.67
CA ALA A 340 4.37 -3.96 13.17
C ALA A 340 4.08 -3.01 14.33
N SER A 341 5.09 -2.31 14.86
CA SER A 341 4.91 -1.43 16.01
C SER A 341 4.28 -0.09 15.65
N PRO A 342 3.49 0.53 16.55
CA PRO A 342 2.95 1.87 16.33
C PRO A 342 4.02 2.94 16.12
N SER A 343 5.19 2.80 16.77
CA SER A 343 6.31 3.73 16.59
C SER A 343 6.84 3.72 15.15
N HIS A 344 6.75 2.58 14.48
CA HIS A 344 7.19 2.40 13.10
C HIS A 344 6.13 2.86 12.09
N ALA A 345 4.85 2.70 12.40
CA ALA A 345 3.75 3.16 11.57
C ALA A 345 3.85 4.67 11.25
N ARG A 346 4.42 5.46 12.16
CA ARG A 346 4.70 6.90 11.97
C ARG A 346 5.89 7.19 11.05
N SER A 347 6.71 6.20 10.75
CA SER A 347 7.94 6.35 9.95
C SER A 347 7.76 5.94 8.48
N LEU A 348 6.65 5.28 8.17
CA LEU A 348 6.27 4.82 6.84
C LEU A 348 5.18 5.69 6.24
#